data_9b96041992c81ebbca8d146275896d58
#
_entry.id   9b96041992c81ebbca8d146275896d58
#
_cell.length_a   1.000
_cell.length_b   1.000
_cell.length_c   1.000
_cell.angle_alpha   90.00
_cell.angle_beta   90.00
_cell.angle_gamma   90.00
#
_symmetry.space_group_name_H-M   'P 1'
#
loop_
_entity.id
_entity.type
_entity.pdbx_description
1 polymer ?
#
loop_
_entity_poly.entity_id
_entity_poly.type
_entity_poly.pdbx_seq_one_letter_code
_entity_poly.pdbx_strand_id
1 'polypeptide(L)'
;LLDKMAEKYDVFTRLKGERRYAYILRELMLRVNKVAPSLLMAVAAIESNWGTARPATEGNSLYRELLWYSDEPGLTPQDETEDKSYKYKIFPSLLDSMRSYTHKLNSGVNYPQLRFLRAEIESRDKPVLGRALANAMIFDTNLPNFAGLLDYTITFYELTNFDEASLGDIDWLDAKL
;
A
#
# COMPACT_ATOMS: atom_id res chain seq x y z
N LEU A 1 13.54 6.73 -20.05
CA LEU A 1 12.30 6.66 -19.27
C LEU A 1 12.09 5.28 -18.66
N LEU A 2 12.15 4.21 -19.48
CA LEU A 2 11.87 2.82 -19.04
C LEU A 2 12.78 2.38 -17.89
N ASP A 3 14.09 2.64 -17.98
CA ASP A 3 15.05 2.26 -16.94
C ASP A 3 14.80 3.00 -15.61
N LYS A 4 14.45 4.30 -15.67
CA LYS A 4 14.08 5.06 -14.48
C LYS A 4 12.82 4.52 -13.81
N MET A 5 11.84 4.07 -14.61
CA MET A 5 10.63 3.44 -14.07
C MET A 5 10.95 2.07 -13.49
N ALA A 6 11.80 1.29 -14.15
CA ALA A 6 12.23 -0.02 -13.64
C ALA A 6 12.93 0.13 -12.27
N GLU A 7 13.85 1.08 -12.15
CA GLU A 7 14.54 1.40 -10.90
C GLU A 7 13.53 1.83 -9.81
N LYS A 8 12.63 2.77 -10.13
CA LYS A 8 11.62 3.28 -9.19
C LYS A 8 10.71 2.18 -8.64
N TYR A 9 10.40 1.16 -9.44
CA TYR A 9 9.49 0.07 -9.05
C TYR A 9 10.20 -1.26 -8.79
N ASP A 10 11.51 -1.24 -8.52
CA ASP A 10 12.32 -2.39 -8.15
C ASP A 10 12.26 -3.55 -9.17
N VAL A 11 12.25 -3.20 -10.45
CA VAL A 11 12.25 -4.18 -11.55
C VAL A 11 13.67 -4.44 -12.01
N PHE A 12 14.28 -5.50 -11.48
CA PHE A 12 15.64 -5.90 -11.81
C PHE A 12 15.66 -7.18 -12.67
N THR A 13 16.57 -7.23 -13.65
CA THR A 13 16.75 -8.42 -14.49
C THR A 13 18.18 -8.51 -15.03
N ARG A 14 18.65 -9.75 -15.23
CA ARG A 14 19.92 -10.04 -15.91
C ARG A 14 19.76 -10.24 -17.42
N LEU A 15 18.53 -10.17 -17.93
CA LEU A 15 18.24 -10.27 -19.35
C LEU A 15 18.86 -9.10 -20.13
N LYS A 16 19.11 -9.28 -21.42
CA LYS A 16 19.72 -8.27 -22.32
C LYS A 16 18.86 -8.11 -23.58
N GLY A 17 19.07 -6.99 -24.29
CA GLY A 17 18.40 -6.69 -25.56
C GLY A 17 16.88 -6.67 -25.45
N GLU A 18 16.21 -7.10 -26.48
CA GLU A 18 14.73 -7.09 -26.57
C GLU A 18 14.04 -7.84 -25.45
N ARG A 19 14.61 -8.96 -25.00
CA ARG A 19 14.06 -9.75 -23.89
C ARG A 19 14.06 -8.96 -22.57
N ARG A 20 15.07 -8.12 -22.36
CA ARG A 20 15.12 -7.22 -21.20
C ARG A 20 13.98 -6.22 -21.23
N TYR A 21 13.76 -5.56 -22.37
CA TYR A 21 12.70 -4.56 -22.51
C TYR A 21 11.31 -5.20 -22.34
N ALA A 22 11.06 -6.34 -22.97
CA ALA A 22 9.80 -7.06 -22.83
C ALA A 22 9.52 -7.47 -21.39
N TYR A 23 10.52 -7.95 -20.65
CA TYR A 23 10.40 -8.29 -19.25
C TYR A 23 10.06 -7.07 -18.39
N ILE A 24 10.83 -5.97 -18.55
CA ILE A 24 10.61 -4.74 -17.78
C ILE A 24 9.22 -4.17 -18.04
N LEU A 25 8.77 -4.11 -19.29
CA LEU A 25 7.43 -3.62 -19.62
C LEU A 25 6.34 -4.46 -18.94
N ARG A 26 6.44 -5.78 -19.03
CA ARG A 26 5.48 -6.69 -18.38
C ARG A 26 5.42 -6.46 -16.86
N GLU A 27 6.57 -6.38 -16.20
CA GLU A 27 6.63 -6.15 -14.76
C GLU A 27 6.09 -4.76 -14.39
N LEU A 28 6.40 -3.73 -15.16
CA LEU A 28 5.88 -2.39 -14.92
C LEU A 28 4.37 -2.31 -15.10
N MET A 29 3.80 -3.01 -16.07
CA MET A 29 2.34 -3.09 -16.23
C MET A 29 1.64 -3.67 -14.98
N LEU A 30 2.28 -4.59 -14.27
CA LEU A 30 1.77 -5.12 -13.00
C LEU A 30 1.96 -4.17 -11.82
N ARG A 31 3.04 -3.38 -11.81
CA ARG A 31 3.48 -2.57 -10.66
C ARG A 31 2.99 -1.13 -10.72
N VAL A 32 3.00 -0.50 -11.90
CA VAL A 32 2.58 0.89 -12.07
C VAL A 32 1.07 0.95 -12.23
N ASN A 33 0.37 0.79 -11.12
CA ASN A 33 -1.09 0.76 -11.14
C ASN A 33 -1.66 1.31 -9.82
N LYS A 34 -2.92 1.74 -9.84
CA LYS A 34 -3.64 2.19 -8.65
C LYS A 34 -3.85 1.02 -7.67
N VAL A 35 -3.88 1.34 -6.39
CA VAL A 35 -4.38 0.44 -5.36
C VAL A 35 -5.77 0.92 -4.95
N ALA A 36 -6.72 0.00 -4.79
CA ALA A 36 -8.08 0.34 -4.44
C ALA A 36 -8.14 1.20 -3.17
N PRO A 37 -8.76 2.39 -3.21
CA PRO A 37 -8.85 3.29 -2.06
C PRO A 37 -9.44 2.63 -0.82
N SER A 38 -10.48 1.81 -0.96
CA SER A 38 -11.10 1.10 0.16
C SER A 38 -10.11 0.17 0.89
N LEU A 39 -9.19 -0.48 0.15
CA LEU A 39 -8.15 -1.30 0.75
C LEU A 39 -7.16 -0.45 1.55
N LEU A 40 -6.68 0.65 0.97
CA LEU A 40 -5.75 1.56 1.65
C LEU A 40 -6.38 2.15 2.92
N MET A 41 -7.65 2.57 2.85
CA MET A 41 -8.38 3.11 3.99
C MET A 41 -8.57 2.08 5.10
N ALA A 42 -8.95 0.85 4.76
CA ALA A 42 -9.14 -0.22 5.73
C ALA A 42 -7.83 -0.61 6.43
N VAL A 43 -6.73 -0.77 5.68
CA VAL A 43 -5.41 -1.03 6.28
C VAL A 43 -4.98 0.11 7.18
N ALA A 44 -5.13 1.36 6.73
CA ALA A 44 -4.79 2.53 7.55
C ALA A 44 -5.61 2.57 8.85
N ALA A 45 -6.92 2.32 8.78
CA ALA A 45 -7.79 2.29 9.96
C ALA A 45 -7.35 1.23 10.97
N ILE A 46 -7.07 0.02 10.51
CA ILE A 46 -6.66 -1.10 11.37
C ILE A 46 -5.27 -0.86 11.96
N GLU A 47 -4.28 -0.58 11.12
CA GLU A 47 -2.88 -0.45 11.53
C GLU A 47 -2.63 0.79 12.40
N SER A 48 -3.34 1.88 12.17
CA SER A 48 -3.22 3.10 12.97
C SER A 48 -4.15 3.13 14.19
N ASN A 49 -4.94 2.07 14.41
CA ASN A 49 -6.04 2.11 15.38
C ASN A 49 -6.92 3.36 15.17
N TRP A 50 -7.44 3.53 13.97
CA TRP A 50 -8.25 4.69 13.57
C TRP A 50 -7.53 6.04 13.76
N GLY A 51 -6.23 6.07 13.51
CA GLY A 51 -5.40 7.28 13.63
C GLY A 51 -4.98 7.62 15.06
N THR A 52 -5.33 6.81 16.06
CA THR A 52 -5.05 7.07 17.48
C THR A 52 -3.74 6.45 17.96
N ALA A 53 -3.21 5.46 17.24
CA ALA A 53 -1.95 4.82 17.63
C ALA A 53 -0.78 5.81 17.56
N ARG A 54 0.17 5.67 18.48
CA ARG A 54 1.35 6.54 18.59
C ARG A 54 2.13 6.69 17.28
N PRO A 55 2.38 5.65 16.47
CA PRO A 55 3.05 5.82 15.19
C PRO A 55 2.31 6.78 14.24
N ALA A 56 0.97 6.79 14.26
CA ALA A 56 0.17 7.70 13.45
C ALA A 56 0.21 9.13 13.99
N THR A 57 0.07 9.33 15.32
CA THR A 57 -0.04 10.66 15.94
C THR A 57 1.30 11.40 16.05
N GLU A 58 2.39 10.68 16.30
CA GLU A 58 3.73 11.27 16.48
C GLU A 58 4.60 11.15 15.22
N GLY A 59 4.31 10.17 14.34
CA GLY A 59 5.16 9.86 13.19
C GLY A 59 4.47 9.92 11.84
N ASN A 60 3.21 10.35 11.75
CA ASN A 60 2.41 10.30 10.51
C ASN A 60 2.39 8.91 9.85
N SER A 61 2.60 7.83 10.62
CA SER A 61 2.75 6.44 10.12
C SER A 61 1.43 5.71 10.18
N LEU A 62 0.61 5.83 9.12
CA LEU A 62 -0.73 5.21 9.06
C LEU A 62 -0.67 3.69 8.93
N TYR A 63 0.37 3.15 8.34
CA TYR A 63 0.51 1.74 7.97
C TYR A 63 1.55 1.00 8.80
N ARG A 64 2.04 1.60 9.88
CA ARG A 64 3.05 1.04 10.80
C ARG A 64 4.24 0.40 10.07
N GLU A 65 4.72 1.03 9.00
CA GLU A 65 5.89 0.55 8.27
C GLU A 65 7.11 0.51 9.20
N LEU A 66 7.88 -0.58 9.13
CA LEU A 66 9.00 -0.83 10.02
C LEU A 66 10.35 -0.56 9.33
N LEU A 67 11.28 -0.02 10.12
CA LEU A 67 12.71 0.10 9.81
C LEU A 67 13.45 -0.92 10.66
N TRP A 68 13.93 -1.99 10.04
CA TRP A 68 14.70 -3.04 10.70
C TRP A 68 16.19 -2.72 10.69
N TYR A 69 16.85 -2.77 11.85
CA TYR A 69 18.30 -2.57 11.99
C TYR A 69 18.81 -1.32 11.26
N SER A 70 18.01 -0.24 11.25
CA SER A 70 18.29 0.98 10.50
C SER A 70 18.71 2.12 11.43
N ASP A 71 19.69 2.92 10.99
CA ASP A 71 20.08 4.17 11.64
C ASP A 71 19.16 5.35 11.27
N GLU A 72 18.24 5.14 10.32
CA GLU A 72 17.29 6.17 9.96
C GLU A 72 16.42 6.62 11.12
N PRO A 73 16.00 7.90 11.14
CA PRO A 73 15.07 8.41 12.16
C PRO A 73 13.76 7.61 12.16
N GLY A 74 13.30 7.27 13.35
CA GLY A 74 12.05 6.53 13.54
C GLY A 74 11.61 6.51 14.99
N LEU A 75 10.36 6.07 15.24
CA LEU A 75 9.83 5.92 16.59
C LEU A 75 10.17 4.54 17.16
N THR A 76 10.91 4.50 18.24
CA THR A 76 11.22 3.26 18.95
C THR A 76 9.96 2.73 19.64
N PRO A 77 9.70 1.39 19.61
CA PRO A 77 8.64 0.79 20.42
C PRO A 77 8.77 1.16 21.91
N GLN A 78 7.63 1.43 22.55
CA GLN A 78 7.60 1.78 23.98
C GLN A 78 7.28 0.59 24.89
N ASP A 79 6.63 -0.43 24.35
CA ASP A 79 6.31 -1.63 25.09
C ASP A 79 7.62 -2.43 25.35
N GLU A 80 7.83 -2.83 26.60
CA GLU A 80 8.99 -3.64 26.97
C GLU A 80 8.96 -5.05 26.38
N THR A 81 7.79 -5.52 26.00
CA THR A 81 7.58 -6.81 25.33
C THR A 81 7.82 -6.77 23.83
N GLU A 82 7.88 -5.58 23.23
CA GLU A 82 8.15 -5.43 21.81
C GLU A 82 9.64 -5.60 21.47
N ASP A 83 9.93 -6.22 20.34
CA ASP A 83 11.27 -6.34 19.80
C ASP A 83 11.83 -4.95 19.44
N LYS A 84 12.91 -4.54 20.08
CA LYS A 84 13.56 -3.24 19.87
C LYS A 84 14.52 -3.22 18.68
N SER A 85 14.60 -4.30 17.92
CA SER A 85 15.42 -4.38 16.69
C SER A 85 14.84 -3.56 15.53
N TYR A 86 13.63 -3.03 15.68
CA TYR A 86 12.97 -2.18 14.69
C TYR A 86 12.54 -0.83 15.27
N LYS A 87 12.27 0.11 14.36
CA LYS A 87 11.57 1.37 14.62
C LYS A 87 10.37 1.49 13.70
N TYR A 88 9.33 2.21 14.12
CA TYR A 88 8.28 2.64 13.21
C TYR A 88 8.82 3.76 12.33
N LYS A 89 8.67 3.63 11.02
CA LYS A 89 9.05 4.66 10.06
C LYS A 89 8.20 5.91 10.29
N ILE A 90 8.84 7.08 10.26
CA ILE A 90 8.16 8.37 10.38
C ILE A 90 8.12 9.07 9.03
N PHE A 91 7.09 9.90 8.83
CA PHE A 91 6.86 10.58 7.56
C PHE A 91 6.63 12.09 7.77
N PRO A 92 6.97 12.92 6.76
CA PRO A 92 6.66 14.36 6.81
C PRO A 92 5.15 14.64 6.87
N SER A 93 4.34 13.77 6.26
CA SER A 93 2.88 13.89 6.24
C SER A 93 2.19 12.53 6.15
N LEU A 94 0.89 12.50 6.45
CA LEU A 94 0.03 11.31 6.23
C LEU A 94 0.02 10.88 4.75
N LEU A 95 0.08 11.86 3.83
CA LEU A 95 0.14 11.59 2.40
C LEU A 95 1.44 10.86 2.01
N ASP A 96 2.57 11.21 2.64
CA ASP A 96 3.85 10.53 2.39
C ASP A 96 3.84 9.11 2.92
N SER A 97 3.19 8.85 4.06
CA SER A 97 2.94 7.50 4.56
C SER A 97 2.10 6.69 3.56
N MET A 98 1.00 7.27 3.04
CA MET A 98 0.17 6.61 2.03
C MET A 98 0.94 6.32 0.74
N ARG A 99 1.76 7.26 0.26
CA ARG A 99 2.61 7.08 -0.93
C ARG A 99 3.63 5.96 -0.74
N SER A 100 4.29 5.93 0.43
CA SER A 100 5.25 4.88 0.78
C SER A 100 4.60 3.51 0.77
N TYR A 101 3.45 3.39 1.45
CA TYR A 101 2.74 2.13 1.51
C TYR A 101 2.18 1.67 0.15
N THR A 102 1.61 2.59 -0.63
CA THR A 102 1.16 2.30 -2.01
C THR A 102 2.33 1.82 -2.88
N HIS A 103 3.50 2.45 -2.74
CA HIS A 103 4.71 2.01 -3.43
C HIS A 103 5.13 0.60 -2.97
N LYS A 104 5.12 0.32 -1.67
CA LYS A 104 5.41 -1.01 -1.09
C LYS A 104 4.50 -2.09 -1.68
N LEU A 105 3.19 -1.85 -1.81
CA LEU A 105 2.25 -2.80 -2.43
C LEU A 105 2.57 -3.03 -3.92
N ASN A 106 2.97 -1.98 -4.60
CA ASN A 106 3.25 -2.00 -6.03
C ASN A 106 4.62 -2.57 -6.40
N SER A 107 5.65 -2.41 -5.56
CA SER A 107 7.02 -2.85 -5.85
C SER A 107 7.51 -3.99 -4.96
N GLY A 108 7.00 -4.10 -3.73
CA GLY A 108 7.51 -5.03 -2.72
C GLY A 108 7.42 -6.50 -3.12
N VAL A 109 8.42 -7.27 -2.67
CA VAL A 109 8.55 -8.71 -3.00
C VAL A 109 7.44 -9.57 -2.40
N ASN A 110 6.78 -9.09 -1.35
CA ASN A 110 5.74 -9.83 -0.64
C ASN A 110 4.34 -9.71 -1.28
N TYR A 111 4.16 -8.85 -2.31
CA TYR A 111 2.85 -8.56 -2.89
C TYR A 111 2.67 -8.98 -4.37
N PRO A 112 3.32 -10.02 -4.89
CA PRO A 112 3.10 -10.43 -6.27
C PRO A 112 1.64 -10.87 -6.49
N GLN A 113 1.03 -11.54 -5.51
CA GLN A 113 -0.34 -12.04 -5.60
C GLN A 113 -1.36 -10.89 -5.71
N LEU A 114 -1.17 -9.82 -4.96
CA LEU A 114 -2.01 -8.62 -5.08
C LEU A 114 -1.96 -8.03 -6.50
N ARG A 115 -0.76 -7.91 -7.05
CA ARG A 115 -0.57 -7.37 -8.39
C ARG A 115 -1.15 -8.26 -9.50
N PHE A 116 -0.97 -9.59 -9.40
CA PHE A 116 -1.55 -10.54 -10.35
C PHE A 116 -3.07 -10.57 -10.28
N LEU A 117 -3.64 -10.61 -9.08
CA LEU A 117 -5.08 -10.61 -8.89
C LEU A 117 -5.72 -9.33 -9.44
N ARG A 118 -5.09 -8.17 -9.19
CA ARG A 118 -5.52 -6.89 -9.74
C ARG A 118 -5.53 -6.92 -11.26
N ALA A 119 -4.44 -7.34 -11.90
CA ALA A 119 -4.35 -7.44 -13.35
C ALA A 119 -5.35 -8.45 -13.94
N GLU A 120 -5.63 -9.55 -13.24
CA GLU A 120 -6.65 -10.51 -13.65
C GLU A 120 -8.06 -9.89 -13.63
N ILE A 121 -8.41 -9.13 -12.58
CA ILE A 121 -9.69 -8.45 -12.48
C ILE A 121 -9.84 -7.43 -13.61
N GLU A 122 -8.81 -6.61 -13.85
CA GLU A 122 -8.78 -5.61 -14.93
C GLU A 122 -8.88 -6.24 -16.32
N SER A 123 -8.25 -7.39 -16.55
CA SER A 123 -8.32 -8.10 -17.82
C SER A 123 -9.74 -8.58 -18.19
N ARG A 124 -10.65 -8.60 -17.22
CA ARG A 124 -12.05 -8.96 -17.36
C ARG A 124 -12.98 -7.74 -17.41
N ASP A 125 -12.42 -6.53 -17.58
CA ASP A 125 -13.14 -5.25 -17.53
C ASP A 125 -13.99 -5.07 -16.26
N LYS A 126 -13.49 -5.56 -15.11
CA LYS A 126 -14.17 -5.43 -13.82
C LYS A 126 -13.48 -4.37 -12.96
N PRO A 127 -14.26 -3.64 -12.14
CA PRO A 127 -13.67 -2.71 -11.18
C PRO A 127 -12.81 -3.44 -10.15
N VAL A 128 -11.64 -2.87 -9.86
CA VAL A 128 -10.74 -3.42 -8.83
C VAL A 128 -11.18 -2.87 -7.48
N LEU A 129 -11.96 -3.68 -6.76
CA LEU A 129 -12.45 -3.35 -5.43
C LEU A 129 -11.48 -3.84 -4.35
N GLY A 130 -11.32 -3.07 -3.27
CA GLY A 130 -10.41 -3.44 -2.17
C GLY A 130 -10.76 -4.77 -1.51
N ARG A 131 -12.05 -5.10 -1.40
CA ARG A 131 -12.50 -6.41 -0.90
C ARG A 131 -11.95 -7.58 -1.71
N ALA A 132 -11.91 -7.45 -3.03
CA ALA A 132 -11.39 -8.50 -3.91
C ALA A 132 -9.88 -8.73 -3.67
N LEU A 133 -9.16 -7.71 -3.24
CA LEU A 133 -7.73 -7.77 -2.97
C LEU A 133 -7.37 -8.17 -1.53
N ALA A 134 -8.33 -8.18 -0.60
CA ALA A 134 -8.09 -8.40 0.83
C ALA A 134 -7.33 -9.71 1.12
N ASN A 135 -7.69 -10.80 0.41
CA ASN A 135 -7.02 -12.09 0.57
C ASN A 135 -5.55 -12.12 0.09
N ALA A 136 -5.12 -11.14 -0.69
CA ALA A 136 -3.73 -11.00 -1.11
C ALA A 136 -2.86 -10.24 -0.10
N MET A 137 -3.44 -9.80 1.03
CA MET A 137 -2.78 -9.02 2.09
C MET A 137 -2.27 -9.86 3.26
N ILE A 138 -2.20 -11.19 3.11
CA ILE A 138 -1.85 -12.13 4.18
C ILE A 138 -0.44 -11.94 4.80
N PHE A 139 0.43 -11.23 4.13
CA PHE A 139 1.82 -11.01 4.57
C PHE A 139 2.07 -9.64 5.19
N ASP A 140 1.06 -8.81 5.35
CA ASP A 140 1.27 -7.41 5.76
C ASP A 140 1.33 -7.22 7.28
N THR A 141 0.78 -8.15 8.04
CA THR A 141 0.70 -8.06 9.49
C THR A 141 0.70 -9.44 10.15
N ASN A 142 1.04 -9.48 11.44
CA ASN A 142 0.91 -10.66 12.28
C ASN A 142 -0.50 -10.83 12.87
N LEU A 143 -1.45 -9.98 12.51
CA LEU A 143 -2.83 -10.08 12.99
C LEU A 143 -3.51 -11.33 12.42
N PRO A 144 -4.08 -12.18 13.27
CA PRO A 144 -4.81 -13.35 12.80
C PRO A 144 -6.02 -12.92 11.97
N ASN A 145 -6.29 -13.64 10.89
CA ASN A 145 -7.42 -13.38 10.00
C ASN A 145 -7.47 -11.93 9.45
N PHE A 146 -6.33 -11.34 9.11
CA PHE A 146 -6.26 -9.97 8.62
C PHE A 146 -7.14 -9.71 7.39
N ALA A 147 -7.18 -10.66 6.45
CA ALA A 147 -8.05 -10.57 5.27
C ALA A 147 -9.55 -10.45 5.65
N GLY A 148 -10.00 -11.24 6.63
CA GLY A 148 -11.38 -11.14 7.13
C GLY A 148 -11.66 -9.81 7.85
N LEU A 149 -10.67 -9.29 8.59
CA LEU A 149 -10.79 -7.98 9.24
C LEU A 149 -10.86 -6.85 8.20
N LEU A 150 -10.08 -6.92 7.12
CA LEU A 150 -10.15 -5.99 6.00
C LEU A 150 -11.51 -6.02 5.33
N ASP A 151 -12.00 -7.22 4.99
CA ASP A 151 -13.32 -7.39 4.35
C ASP A 151 -14.44 -6.84 5.23
N TYR A 152 -14.41 -7.14 6.54
CA TYR A 152 -15.35 -6.58 7.50
C TYR A 152 -15.29 -5.04 7.54
N THR A 153 -14.09 -4.48 7.68
CA THR A 153 -13.91 -3.01 7.76
C THR A 153 -14.40 -2.32 6.50
N ILE A 154 -14.02 -2.83 5.32
CA ILE A 154 -14.45 -2.27 4.03
C ILE A 154 -15.98 -2.31 3.90
N THR A 155 -16.60 -3.43 4.31
CA THR A 155 -18.05 -3.63 4.17
C THR A 155 -18.82 -2.78 5.18
N PHE A 156 -18.43 -2.82 6.45
CA PHE A 156 -19.16 -2.16 7.54
C PHE A 156 -19.14 -0.63 7.39
N TYR A 157 -18.03 -0.07 6.93
CA TYR A 157 -17.89 1.38 6.72
C TYR A 157 -18.16 1.82 5.27
N GLU A 158 -18.68 0.92 4.42
CA GLU A 158 -19.04 1.19 3.02
C GLU A 158 -17.89 1.81 2.19
N LEU A 159 -16.65 1.44 2.50
CA LEU A 159 -15.47 2.05 1.90
C LEU A 159 -15.35 1.80 0.39
N THR A 160 -16.02 0.78 -0.13
CA THR A 160 -16.06 0.47 -1.58
C THR A 160 -16.56 1.63 -2.42
N ASN A 161 -17.37 2.53 -1.84
CA ASN A 161 -17.86 3.73 -2.53
C ASN A 161 -16.73 4.66 -3.00
N PHE A 162 -15.53 4.52 -2.44
CA PHE A 162 -14.34 5.29 -2.82
C PHE A 162 -13.51 4.64 -3.93
N ASP A 163 -13.77 3.37 -4.28
CA ASP A 163 -12.93 2.64 -5.25
C ASP A 163 -13.05 3.17 -6.68
N GLU A 164 -14.20 3.75 -7.02
CA GLU A 164 -14.48 4.36 -8.33
C GLU A 164 -14.40 5.90 -8.31
N ALA A 165 -14.06 6.50 -7.15
CA ALA A 165 -13.95 7.94 -7.05
C ALA A 165 -12.85 8.50 -7.97
N SER A 166 -13.15 9.56 -8.70
CA SER A 166 -12.22 10.28 -9.55
C SER A 166 -11.94 11.68 -9.01
N LEU A 167 -10.75 12.22 -9.29
CA LEU A 167 -10.40 13.60 -8.90
C LEU A 167 -11.22 14.66 -9.64
N GLY A 168 -11.90 14.30 -10.74
CA GLY A 168 -12.79 15.20 -11.48
C GLY A 168 -14.10 15.53 -10.77
N ASP A 169 -14.46 14.75 -9.75
CA ASP A 169 -15.68 14.95 -8.95
C ASP A 169 -15.45 15.88 -7.73
N ILE A 170 -14.29 16.54 -7.67
CA ILE A 170 -13.89 17.38 -6.50
C ILE A 170 -14.15 18.88 -6.73
N ASP A 171 -15.22 19.24 -7.41
CA ASP A 171 -15.67 20.65 -7.52
C ASP A 171 -16.03 21.29 -6.15
N TRP A 172 -16.15 20.49 -5.09
CA TRP A 172 -16.45 20.97 -3.75
C TRP A 172 -15.21 21.48 -2.97
N LEU A 173 -13.98 21.12 -3.39
CA LEU A 173 -12.74 21.60 -2.74
C LEU A 173 -12.48 23.08 -3.07
N ASP A 174 -12.86 23.55 -4.24
CA ASP A 174 -12.69 24.94 -4.67
C ASP A 174 -13.72 25.88 -4.02
N ALA A 175 -14.78 25.35 -3.41
CA ALA A 175 -15.84 26.15 -2.82
C ALA A 175 -15.60 26.55 -1.34
N LYS A 176 -14.49 26.13 -0.71
CA LYS A 176 -14.21 26.34 0.72
C LYS A 176 -12.78 26.78 1.05
N LEU A 177 -11.98 27.17 0.08
CA LEU A 177 -10.71 27.87 0.26
C LEU A 177 -10.87 29.34 -0.11
#